data_b0917d79e993970d70d46aa51662e205
#
_entry.id   b0917d79e993970d70d46aa51662e205
#
_cell.length_a   1.000
_cell.length_b   1.000
_cell.length_c   1.000
_cell.angle_alpha   90.00
_cell.angle_beta   90.00
_cell.angle_gamma   90.00
#
_symmetry.space_group_name_H-M   'P 1'
#
loop_
_entity.id
_entity.type
_entity.pdbx_description
1 polymer ?
#
loop_
_entity_poly.entity_id
_entity_poly.type
_entity_poly.pdbx_seq_one_letter_code
_entity_poly.pdbx_strand_id
1 'polypeptide(L)'
;MYNIIAPLYDKINGELDYSSWADFIEENVRRYGPDMPTELVLDLGCGTGRMTLELARRGYDMTGVDGSAEMLNIARAEAERAGLSKKMLWLLQDLTSFELYGTVELAVSCLDTVNHITTTGELKQFLSLVHNYLVPDGLLLFDINGKRKFEQIYGDSSYVMEEEGAFCVWQNSYDKKSRICEFYITLFQKNEDGRYVRYDELGAERMYTIRSMKKALSDCGFELIGAYSDFKFTEATDDSERIYITARCKK
;
A
#
# COMPACT_ATOMS: atom_id res chain seq x y z
N MET A 1 1.41 1.04 -12.24
CA MET A 1 2.21 -0.18 -12.08
C MET A 1 1.29 -1.31 -11.68
N TYR A 2 1.72 -2.57 -11.84
CA TYR A 2 0.93 -3.80 -11.62
C TYR A 2 -0.29 -4.00 -12.54
N ASN A 3 -0.33 -3.34 -13.70
CA ASN A 3 -1.43 -3.50 -14.63
C ASN A 3 -1.48 -4.91 -15.23
N ILE A 4 -0.32 -5.43 -15.67
CA ILE A 4 -0.26 -6.75 -16.32
C ILE A 4 -0.44 -7.90 -15.34
N ILE A 5 -0.04 -7.76 -14.09
CA ILE A 5 -0.17 -8.80 -13.06
C ILE A 5 -1.42 -8.66 -12.21
N ALA A 6 -2.23 -7.60 -12.39
CA ALA A 6 -3.43 -7.38 -11.59
C ALA A 6 -4.33 -8.62 -11.45
N PRO A 7 -4.59 -9.42 -12.51
CA PRO A 7 -5.39 -10.64 -12.39
C PRO A 7 -4.76 -11.76 -11.52
N LEU A 8 -3.44 -11.70 -11.32
CA LEU A 8 -2.67 -12.67 -10.55
C LEU A 8 -2.17 -12.10 -9.22
N TYR A 9 -2.34 -10.80 -9.00
CA TYR A 9 -1.75 -10.07 -7.89
C TYR A 9 -2.07 -10.71 -6.53
N ASP A 10 -3.34 -11.02 -6.29
CA ASP A 10 -3.77 -11.63 -5.03
C ASP A 10 -3.22 -13.06 -4.84
N LYS A 11 -3.02 -13.80 -5.94
CA LYS A 11 -2.42 -15.14 -5.91
C LYS A 11 -0.91 -15.07 -5.64
N ILE A 12 -0.22 -14.12 -6.28
CA ILE A 12 1.23 -13.91 -6.10
C ILE A 12 1.55 -13.48 -4.67
N ASN A 13 0.71 -12.65 -4.06
CA ASN A 13 0.89 -12.21 -2.68
C ASN A 13 0.44 -13.24 -1.62
N GLY A 14 -0.16 -14.35 -2.05
CA GLY A 14 -0.60 -15.41 -1.16
C GLY A 14 -1.75 -15.00 -0.24
N GLU A 15 -1.95 -15.78 0.81
CA GLU A 15 -2.97 -15.49 1.83
C GLU A 15 -2.43 -14.52 2.88
N LEU A 16 -2.49 -13.22 2.57
CA LEU A 16 -2.21 -12.17 3.55
C LEU A 16 -3.36 -12.09 4.56
N ASP A 17 -3.01 -11.99 5.83
CA ASP A 17 -3.99 -11.86 6.91
C ASP A 17 -4.48 -10.41 7.03
N TYR A 18 -5.37 -10.03 6.11
CA TYR A 18 -6.01 -8.71 6.11
C TYR A 18 -6.85 -8.45 7.36
N SER A 19 -7.40 -9.51 7.97
CA SER A 19 -8.18 -9.40 9.20
C SER A 19 -7.31 -8.96 10.37
N SER A 20 -6.17 -9.62 10.60
CA SER A 20 -5.22 -9.20 11.65
C SER A 20 -4.66 -7.80 11.39
N TRP A 21 -4.49 -7.42 10.12
CA TRP A 21 -4.06 -6.07 9.79
C TRP A 21 -5.15 -5.03 10.10
N ALA A 22 -6.40 -5.32 9.78
CA ALA A 22 -7.53 -4.46 10.13
C ALA A 22 -7.70 -4.35 11.66
N ASP A 23 -7.50 -5.44 12.42
CA ASP A 23 -7.47 -5.41 13.88
C ASP A 23 -6.38 -4.45 14.42
N PHE A 24 -5.20 -4.48 13.81
CA PHE A 24 -4.10 -3.56 14.15
C PHE A 24 -4.47 -2.10 13.82
N ILE A 25 -5.14 -1.84 12.70
CA ILE A 25 -5.63 -0.50 12.33
C ILE A 25 -6.64 -0.01 13.36
N GLU A 26 -7.66 -0.81 13.71
CA GLU A 26 -8.68 -0.45 14.69
C GLU A 26 -8.09 -0.21 16.09
N GLU A 27 -7.11 -1.02 16.50
CA GLU A 27 -6.42 -0.82 17.78
C GLU A 27 -5.61 0.49 17.79
N ASN A 28 -5.01 0.90 16.67
CA ASN A 28 -4.36 2.21 16.54
C ASN A 28 -5.39 3.35 16.64
N VAL A 29 -6.53 3.23 15.95
CA VAL A 29 -7.63 4.20 16.04
C VAL A 29 -8.11 4.32 17.49
N ARG A 30 -8.34 3.20 18.17
CA ARG A 30 -8.76 3.18 19.57
C ARG A 30 -7.76 3.86 20.52
N ARG A 31 -6.45 3.69 20.30
CA ARG A 31 -5.38 4.24 21.16
C ARG A 31 -5.08 5.70 20.86
N TYR A 32 -5.09 6.08 19.61
CA TYR A 32 -4.44 7.30 19.12
C TYR A 32 -5.31 8.15 18.20
N GLY A 33 -6.50 7.67 17.83
CA GLY A 33 -7.40 8.37 16.93
C GLY A 33 -7.93 9.70 17.47
N PRO A 34 -8.60 10.49 16.65
CA PRO A 34 -9.22 11.76 17.07
C PRO A 34 -10.35 11.54 18.07
N ASP A 35 -10.69 12.58 18.84
CA ASP A 35 -11.80 12.57 19.82
C ASP A 35 -13.20 12.60 19.15
N MET A 36 -13.31 12.07 17.93
CA MET A 36 -14.54 11.95 17.15
C MET A 36 -14.63 10.55 16.55
N PRO A 37 -15.84 10.06 16.19
CA PRO A 37 -15.97 8.80 15.51
C PRO A 37 -15.13 8.75 14.22
N THR A 38 -14.45 7.65 14.00
CA THR A 38 -13.76 7.37 12.73
C THR A 38 -14.74 6.61 11.85
N GLU A 39 -15.25 7.28 10.82
CA GLU A 39 -16.24 6.72 9.89
C GLU A 39 -15.71 6.70 8.45
N LEU A 40 -15.01 7.76 8.04
CA LEU A 40 -14.51 7.94 6.69
C LEU A 40 -13.04 7.51 6.61
N VAL A 41 -12.74 6.55 5.77
CA VAL A 41 -11.40 5.99 5.62
C VAL A 41 -10.92 6.08 4.18
N LEU A 42 -9.73 6.59 3.99
CA LEU A 42 -9.00 6.68 2.72
C LEU A 42 -7.99 5.54 2.63
N ASP A 43 -8.09 4.72 1.58
CA ASP A 43 -7.13 3.66 1.26
C ASP A 43 -6.31 4.07 0.03
N LEU A 44 -5.03 4.37 0.26
CA LEU A 44 -4.10 4.93 -0.72
C LEU A 44 -3.23 3.83 -1.33
N GLY A 45 -3.35 3.61 -2.63
CA GLY A 45 -2.81 2.45 -3.34
C GLY A 45 -3.62 1.19 -3.01
N CYS A 46 -4.94 1.31 -3.10
CA CYS A 46 -5.87 0.26 -2.65
C CYS A 46 -5.81 -1.04 -3.48
N GLY A 47 -5.17 -1.02 -4.66
CA GLY A 47 -4.99 -2.17 -5.54
C GLY A 47 -6.30 -2.86 -5.87
N THR A 48 -6.36 -4.18 -5.66
CA THR A 48 -7.56 -5.02 -5.86
C THR A 48 -8.65 -4.82 -4.80
N GLY A 49 -8.43 -3.92 -3.83
CA GLY A 49 -9.40 -3.52 -2.83
C GLY A 49 -9.55 -4.46 -1.64
N ARG A 50 -8.63 -5.40 -1.41
CA ARG A 50 -8.73 -6.41 -0.32
C ARG A 50 -8.82 -5.76 1.06
N MET A 51 -7.93 -4.79 1.37
CA MET A 51 -7.99 -4.05 2.64
C MET A 51 -9.21 -3.14 2.70
N THR A 52 -9.52 -2.43 1.61
CA THR A 52 -10.72 -1.59 1.51
C THR A 52 -11.98 -2.37 1.82
N LEU A 53 -12.14 -3.58 1.24
CA LEU A 53 -13.26 -4.48 1.49
C LEU A 53 -13.32 -4.96 2.94
N GLU A 54 -12.17 -5.30 3.52
CA GLU A 54 -12.10 -5.75 4.92
C GLU A 54 -12.58 -4.66 5.87
N LEU A 55 -12.09 -3.42 5.70
CA LEU A 55 -12.51 -2.27 6.52
C LEU A 55 -13.99 -1.90 6.29
N ALA A 56 -14.50 -2.00 5.05
CA ALA A 56 -15.91 -1.77 4.78
C ALA A 56 -16.84 -2.80 5.45
N ARG A 57 -16.42 -4.08 5.57
CA ARG A 57 -17.15 -5.10 6.34
C ARG A 57 -17.23 -4.76 7.82
N ARG A 58 -16.24 -4.06 8.36
CA ARG A 58 -16.19 -3.57 9.74
C ARG A 58 -17.02 -2.30 9.97
N GLY A 59 -17.56 -1.72 8.92
CA GLY A 59 -18.54 -0.63 9.01
C GLY A 59 -18.06 0.73 8.50
N TYR A 60 -16.80 0.85 8.09
CA TYR A 60 -16.24 2.10 7.56
C TYR A 60 -16.79 2.44 6.16
N ASP A 61 -16.94 3.73 5.88
CA ASP A 61 -17.17 4.26 4.56
C ASP A 61 -15.81 4.53 3.89
N MET A 62 -15.55 3.83 2.78
CA MET A 62 -14.24 3.74 2.18
C MET A 62 -14.09 4.58 0.92
N THR A 63 -12.98 5.29 0.80
CA THR A 63 -12.50 5.84 -0.47
C THR A 63 -11.18 5.15 -0.83
N GLY A 64 -11.18 4.36 -1.90
CA GLY A 64 -9.98 3.73 -2.45
C GLY A 64 -9.40 4.56 -3.59
N VAL A 65 -8.12 4.86 -3.52
CA VAL A 65 -7.35 5.55 -4.58
C VAL A 65 -6.29 4.61 -5.10
N ASP A 66 -6.23 4.44 -6.42
CA ASP A 66 -5.17 3.70 -7.09
C ASP A 66 -4.90 4.27 -8.48
N GLY A 67 -3.66 4.17 -8.94
CA GLY A 67 -3.23 4.61 -10.28
C GLY A 67 -3.50 3.59 -11.39
N SER A 68 -3.93 2.36 -11.07
CA SER A 68 -4.21 1.29 -12.02
C SER A 68 -5.71 1.10 -12.22
N ALA A 69 -6.15 1.32 -13.46
CA ALA A 69 -7.55 1.06 -13.83
C ALA A 69 -7.89 -0.43 -13.73
N GLU A 70 -6.94 -1.31 -14.04
CA GLU A 70 -7.08 -2.77 -13.97
C GLU A 70 -7.32 -3.22 -12.54
N MET A 71 -6.52 -2.71 -11.58
CA MET A 71 -6.70 -2.96 -10.15
C MET A 71 -8.08 -2.51 -9.67
N LEU A 72 -8.48 -1.28 -9.99
CA LEU A 72 -9.77 -0.73 -9.59
C LEU A 72 -10.96 -1.46 -10.23
N ASN A 73 -10.81 -2.03 -11.43
CA ASN A 73 -11.87 -2.85 -12.03
C ASN A 73 -12.09 -4.14 -11.23
N ILE A 74 -11.01 -4.77 -10.77
CA ILE A 74 -11.09 -5.95 -9.88
C ILE A 74 -11.74 -5.54 -8.55
N ALA A 75 -11.28 -4.44 -7.93
CA ALA A 75 -11.82 -3.93 -6.67
C ALA A 75 -13.33 -3.66 -6.73
N ARG A 76 -13.82 -3.01 -7.81
CA ARG A 76 -15.25 -2.77 -8.04
C ARG A 76 -16.04 -4.06 -8.15
N ALA A 77 -15.53 -5.02 -8.92
CA ALA A 77 -16.20 -6.32 -9.10
C ALA A 77 -16.28 -7.09 -7.77
N GLU A 78 -15.22 -7.08 -6.96
CA GLU A 78 -15.23 -7.71 -5.64
C GLU A 78 -16.19 -7.00 -4.67
N ALA A 79 -16.23 -5.67 -4.68
CA ALA A 79 -17.18 -4.88 -3.87
C ALA A 79 -18.65 -5.19 -4.25
N GLU A 80 -18.93 -5.34 -5.53
CA GLU A 80 -20.25 -5.71 -6.03
C GLU A 80 -20.66 -7.12 -5.57
N ARG A 81 -19.75 -8.11 -5.73
CA ARG A 81 -19.97 -9.49 -5.25
C ARG A 81 -20.21 -9.55 -3.74
N ALA A 82 -19.51 -8.70 -2.98
CA ALA A 82 -19.66 -8.61 -1.53
C ALA A 82 -20.91 -7.82 -1.08
N GLY A 83 -21.62 -7.15 -1.99
CA GLY A 83 -22.77 -6.30 -1.66
C GLY A 83 -22.41 -5.01 -0.94
N LEU A 84 -21.16 -4.54 -1.06
CA LEU A 84 -20.61 -3.40 -0.33
C LEU A 84 -20.44 -2.12 -1.16
N SER A 85 -20.80 -2.13 -2.45
CA SER A 85 -20.54 -1.04 -3.40
C SER A 85 -21.09 0.33 -2.94
N LYS A 86 -22.12 0.37 -2.09
CA LYS A 86 -22.71 1.62 -1.58
C LYS A 86 -21.83 2.33 -0.53
N LYS A 87 -20.88 1.62 0.05
CA LYS A 87 -19.97 2.13 1.08
C LYS A 87 -18.58 2.42 0.53
N MET A 88 -18.43 2.43 -0.80
CA MET A 88 -17.11 2.53 -1.43
C MET A 88 -17.11 3.50 -2.59
N LEU A 89 -16.16 4.41 -2.56
CA LEU A 89 -15.79 5.26 -3.68
C LEU A 89 -14.42 4.82 -4.21
N TRP A 90 -14.31 4.65 -5.53
CA TRP A 90 -13.08 4.25 -6.20
C TRP A 90 -12.59 5.36 -7.12
N LEU A 91 -11.39 5.87 -6.89
CA LEU A 91 -10.78 6.99 -7.62
C LEU A 91 -9.54 6.52 -8.36
N LEU A 92 -9.55 6.66 -9.69
CA LEU A 92 -8.38 6.43 -10.53
C LEU A 92 -7.52 7.70 -10.51
N GLN A 93 -6.56 7.76 -9.60
CA GLN A 93 -5.70 8.92 -9.40
C GLN A 93 -4.30 8.51 -8.97
N ASP A 94 -3.31 9.36 -9.29
CA ASP A 94 -1.93 9.21 -8.82
C ASP A 94 -1.81 9.67 -7.35
N LEU A 95 -1.05 8.92 -6.54
CA LEU A 95 -0.88 9.18 -5.11
C LEU A 95 -0.18 10.51 -4.81
N THR A 96 0.54 11.06 -5.76
CA THR A 96 1.24 12.33 -5.60
C THR A 96 0.41 13.54 -6.05
N SER A 97 -0.81 13.30 -6.60
CA SER A 97 -1.67 14.37 -7.12
C SER A 97 -3.17 14.11 -6.92
N PHE A 98 -3.54 13.23 -5.99
CA PHE A 98 -4.95 12.93 -5.74
C PHE A 98 -5.72 14.10 -5.11
N GLU A 99 -7.01 14.15 -5.39
CA GLU A 99 -7.95 15.13 -4.87
C GLU A 99 -9.19 14.45 -4.27
N LEU A 100 -9.64 14.97 -3.13
CA LEU A 100 -10.86 14.54 -2.44
C LEU A 100 -11.80 15.73 -2.24
N TYR A 101 -13.09 15.46 -2.11
CA TYR A 101 -14.12 16.49 -1.85
C TYR A 101 -14.24 16.89 -0.38
N GLY A 102 -13.62 16.16 0.54
CA GLY A 102 -13.71 16.40 1.98
C GLY A 102 -12.53 15.81 2.73
N THR A 103 -12.61 15.85 4.05
CA THR A 103 -11.62 15.28 4.95
C THR A 103 -12.06 13.90 5.44
N VAL A 104 -11.08 13.11 5.89
CA VAL A 104 -11.25 11.78 6.48
C VAL A 104 -10.59 11.71 7.85
N GLU A 105 -11.03 10.82 8.71
CA GLU A 105 -10.46 10.61 10.04
C GLU A 105 -9.24 9.68 10.01
N LEU A 106 -9.20 8.80 9.01
CA LEU A 106 -8.17 7.78 8.87
C LEU A 106 -7.72 7.67 7.41
N ALA A 107 -6.43 7.65 7.19
CA ALA A 107 -5.82 7.23 5.93
C ALA A 107 -4.97 5.98 6.16
N VAL A 108 -5.10 5.00 5.28
CA VAL A 108 -4.27 3.80 5.28
C VAL A 108 -3.55 3.66 3.93
N SER A 109 -2.37 3.04 3.93
CA SER A 109 -1.65 2.71 2.70
C SER A 109 -0.87 1.42 2.95
N CYS A 110 -1.39 0.31 2.47
CA CYS A 110 -0.95 -1.02 2.83
C CYS A 110 -0.11 -1.68 1.72
N LEU A 111 0.68 -2.70 2.10
CA LEU A 111 1.50 -3.51 1.20
C LEU A 111 2.54 -2.70 0.43
N ASP A 112 3.45 -2.08 1.22
CA ASP A 112 4.62 -1.36 0.68
C ASP A 112 4.34 -0.31 -0.41
N THR A 113 3.09 0.11 -0.56
CA THR A 113 2.69 1.14 -1.54
C THR A 113 3.57 2.39 -1.46
N VAL A 114 3.93 2.82 -0.25
CA VAL A 114 4.80 4.00 -0.04
C VAL A 114 6.21 3.80 -0.59
N ASN A 115 6.72 2.56 -0.66
CA ASN A 115 8.02 2.28 -1.24
C ASN A 115 8.08 2.56 -2.75
N HIS A 116 6.95 2.51 -3.46
CA HIS A 116 6.86 2.85 -4.89
C HIS A 116 7.01 4.36 -5.17
N ILE A 117 6.93 5.19 -4.15
CA ILE A 117 7.28 6.61 -4.24
C ILE A 117 8.80 6.73 -4.12
N THR A 118 9.50 6.79 -5.26
CA THR A 118 10.96 6.58 -5.28
C THR A 118 11.79 7.85 -5.06
N THR A 119 11.17 9.04 -5.06
CA THR A 119 11.86 10.29 -4.79
C THR A 119 11.40 10.94 -3.48
N THR A 120 12.30 11.64 -2.82
CA THR A 120 11.96 12.36 -1.57
C THR A 120 11.03 13.55 -1.81
N GLY A 121 11.04 14.12 -3.02
CA GLY A 121 10.11 15.18 -3.41
C GLY A 121 8.68 14.69 -3.52
N GLU A 122 8.47 13.60 -4.24
CA GLU A 122 7.16 12.94 -4.38
C GLU A 122 6.64 12.42 -3.03
N LEU A 123 7.52 11.86 -2.17
CA LEU A 123 7.12 11.45 -0.82
C LEU A 123 6.58 12.64 -0.01
N LYS A 124 7.25 13.79 -0.07
CA LYS A 124 6.75 15.00 0.61
C LYS A 124 5.44 15.49 0.02
N GLN A 125 5.28 15.42 -1.29
CA GLN A 125 4.04 15.80 -1.97
C GLN A 125 2.90 14.89 -1.53
N PHE A 126 3.09 13.56 -1.56
CA PHE A 126 2.16 12.56 -1.05
C PHE A 126 1.76 12.85 0.41
N LEU A 127 2.73 12.97 1.32
CA LEU A 127 2.45 13.23 2.73
C LEU A 127 1.73 14.57 2.95
N SER A 128 2.05 15.60 2.18
CA SER A 128 1.37 16.90 2.26
C SER A 128 -0.09 16.81 1.80
N LEU A 129 -0.38 16.03 0.77
CA LEU A 129 -1.75 15.77 0.33
C LEU A 129 -2.54 15.00 1.39
N VAL A 130 -1.97 13.93 1.95
CA VAL A 130 -2.60 13.17 3.03
C VAL A 130 -2.87 14.07 4.23
N HIS A 131 -1.90 14.92 4.62
CA HIS A 131 -2.08 15.90 5.70
C HIS A 131 -3.24 16.86 5.40
N ASN A 132 -3.35 17.34 4.16
CA ASN A 132 -4.43 18.25 3.76
C ASN A 132 -5.81 17.63 3.96
N TYR A 133 -5.98 16.34 3.65
CA TYR A 133 -7.27 15.64 3.69
C TYR A 133 -7.57 14.92 5.02
N LEU A 134 -6.62 14.78 5.93
CA LEU A 134 -6.93 14.30 7.28
C LEU A 134 -7.53 15.42 8.15
N VAL A 135 -8.47 15.06 9.02
CA VAL A 135 -8.92 15.94 10.10
C VAL A 135 -7.78 16.21 11.11
N PRO A 136 -7.87 17.28 11.96
CA PRO A 136 -6.93 17.43 13.07
C PRO A 136 -6.91 16.17 13.94
N ASP A 137 -5.72 15.72 14.35
CA ASP A 137 -5.44 14.47 15.06
C ASP A 137 -5.89 13.18 14.35
N GLY A 138 -6.34 13.26 13.08
CA GLY A 138 -6.57 12.08 12.23
C GLY A 138 -5.30 11.27 12.04
N LEU A 139 -5.43 9.98 11.75
CA LEU A 139 -4.32 9.05 11.65
C LEU A 139 -3.97 8.71 10.20
N LEU A 140 -2.68 8.56 9.95
CA LEU A 140 -2.10 7.91 8.78
C LEU A 140 -1.39 6.63 9.24
N LEU A 141 -1.86 5.47 8.75
CA LEU A 141 -1.23 4.18 8.97
C LEU A 141 -0.74 3.62 7.64
N PHE A 142 0.51 3.22 7.59
CA PHE A 142 1.08 2.60 6.39
C PHE A 142 2.23 1.67 6.77
N ASP A 143 2.65 0.86 5.83
CA ASP A 143 3.85 0.05 5.99
C ASP A 143 4.90 0.39 4.94
N ILE A 144 6.12 0.06 5.27
CA ILE A 144 7.25 0.08 4.36
C ILE A 144 8.07 -1.21 4.50
N ASN A 145 8.65 -1.64 3.41
CA ASN A 145 9.69 -2.67 3.43
C ASN A 145 10.96 -2.10 4.07
N GLY A 146 11.51 -2.83 5.04
CA GLY A 146 12.73 -2.46 5.72
C GLY A 146 13.99 -2.92 4.98
N LYS A 147 15.15 -2.54 5.52
CA LYS A 147 16.46 -2.83 4.94
C LYS A 147 16.69 -4.33 4.67
N ARG A 148 16.25 -5.20 5.59
CA ARG A 148 16.39 -6.65 5.41
C ARG A 148 15.71 -7.14 4.14
N LYS A 149 14.50 -6.62 3.83
CA LYS A 149 13.77 -6.98 2.61
C LYS A 149 14.57 -6.63 1.36
N PHE A 150 15.11 -5.40 1.29
CA PHE A 150 15.85 -4.93 0.13
C PHE A 150 17.22 -5.62 -0.03
N GLU A 151 17.95 -5.85 1.06
CA GLU A 151 19.32 -6.37 0.97
C GLU A 151 19.42 -7.90 0.92
N GLN A 152 18.45 -8.62 1.52
CA GLN A 152 18.54 -10.08 1.68
C GLN A 152 17.47 -10.85 0.91
N ILE A 153 16.29 -10.23 0.66
CA ILE A 153 15.18 -10.91 -0.02
C ILE A 153 15.13 -10.44 -1.47
N TYR A 154 14.99 -9.14 -1.72
CA TYR A 154 15.00 -8.61 -3.08
C TYR A 154 16.39 -8.78 -3.71
N GLY A 155 17.38 -8.06 -3.22
CA GLY A 155 18.77 -8.10 -3.70
C GLY A 155 18.84 -8.04 -5.23
N ASP A 156 19.65 -8.94 -5.81
CA ASP A 156 19.72 -9.20 -7.26
C ASP A 156 19.06 -10.57 -7.56
N SER A 157 17.97 -10.88 -6.88
CA SER A 157 17.29 -12.17 -6.96
C SER A 157 16.25 -12.22 -8.10
N SER A 158 16.00 -13.44 -8.59
CA SER A 158 14.92 -13.69 -9.54
C SER A 158 13.97 -14.72 -8.95
N TYR A 159 12.68 -14.47 -9.10
CA TYR A 159 11.61 -15.34 -8.65
C TYR A 159 10.81 -15.83 -9.86
N VAL A 160 10.45 -17.10 -9.81
CA VAL A 160 9.58 -17.72 -10.83
C VAL A 160 8.35 -18.22 -10.11
N MET A 161 7.19 -17.84 -10.63
CA MET A 161 5.88 -18.24 -10.12
C MET A 161 5.10 -18.85 -11.27
N GLU A 162 4.52 -20.02 -11.04
CA GLU A 162 3.68 -20.71 -12.01
C GLU A 162 2.29 -20.90 -11.39
N GLU A 163 1.29 -20.41 -12.10
CA GLU A 163 -0.11 -20.54 -11.79
C GLU A 163 -0.84 -21.13 -12.99
N GLU A 164 -2.03 -21.70 -12.80
CA GLU A 164 -2.78 -22.29 -13.91
C GLU A 164 -2.99 -21.26 -15.04
N GLY A 165 -2.33 -21.54 -16.16
CA GLY A 165 -2.40 -20.69 -17.34
C GLY A 165 -1.51 -19.44 -17.32
N ALA A 166 -0.65 -19.28 -16.33
CA ALA A 166 0.26 -18.13 -16.23
C ALA A 166 1.64 -18.52 -15.71
N PHE A 167 2.68 -17.89 -16.24
CA PHE A 167 4.07 -18.05 -15.81
C PHE A 167 4.69 -16.67 -15.66
N CYS A 168 5.13 -16.34 -14.45
CA CYS A 168 5.68 -15.03 -14.11
C CYS A 168 7.15 -15.16 -13.71
N VAL A 169 8.00 -14.34 -14.31
CA VAL A 169 9.40 -14.17 -13.91
C VAL A 169 9.56 -12.76 -13.36
N TRP A 170 9.96 -12.66 -12.09
CA TRP A 170 10.19 -11.40 -11.41
C TRP A 170 11.67 -11.28 -11.08
N GLN A 171 12.36 -10.32 -11.68
CA GLN A 171 13.78 -10.08 -11.51
C GLN A 171 14.00 -8.76 -10.77
N ASN A 172 14.83 -8.78 -9.74
CA ASN A 172 15.19 -7.61 -8.94
C ASN A 172 16.63 -7.19 -9.17
N SER A 173 16.87 -5.89 -9.06
CA SER A 173 18.23 -5.31 -9.00
C SER A 173 18.24 -4.18 -7.97
N TYR A 174 18.97 -4.37 -6.86
CA TYR A 174 19.03 -3.41 -5.76
C TYR A 174 20.35 -2.63 -5.75
N ASP A 175 20.28 -1.33 -5.99
CA ASP A 175 21.42 -0.41 -5.79
C ASP A 175 21.42 0.18 -4.38
N LYS A 176 22.39 -0.24 -3.56
CA LYS A 176 22.57 0.24 -2.18
C LYS A 176 22.88 1.72 -2.07
N LYS A 177 23.46 2.36 -3.10
CA LYS A 177 23.83 3.77 -3.07
C LYS A 177 22.61 4.68 -3.27
N SER A 178 21.80 4.41 -4.27
CA SER A 178 20.52 5.11 -4.51
C SER A 178 19.43 4.63 -3.58
N ARG A 179 19.54 3.42 -3.01
CA ARG A 179 18.52 2.71 -2.24
C ARG A 179 17.27 2.40 -3.07
N ILE A 180 17.44 2.17 -4.35
CA ILE A 180 16.38 1.80 -5.28
C ILE A 180 16.55 0.32 -5.61
N CYS A 181 15.44 -0.41 -5.56
CA CYS A 181 15.29 -1.73 -6.16
C CYS A 181 14.47 -1.57 -7.42
N GLU A 182 15.09 -1.78 -8.57
CA GLU A 182 14.37 -1.92 -9.84
C GLU A 182 13.91 -3.36 -9.99
N PHE A 183 12.74 -3.56 -10.55
CA PHE A 183 12.26 -4.89 -10.89
C PHE A 183 11.66 -4.93 -12.29
N TYR A 184 11.93 -6.05 -12.93
CA TYR A 184 11.42 -6.39 -14.25
C TYR A 184 10.53 -7.63 -14.14
N ILE A 185 9.27 -7.46 -14.49
CA ILE A 185 8.26 -8.52 -14.44
C ILE A 185 7.94 -8.94 -15.85
N THR A 186 8.16 -10.23 -16.16
CA THR A 186 7.70 -10.85 -17.39
C THR A 186 6.60 -11.84 -17.07
N LEU A 187 5.42 -11.59 -17.60
CA LEU A 187 4.25 -12.47 -17.49
C LEU A 187 4.01 -13.16 -18.84
N PHE A 188 3.92 -14.48 -18.84
CA PHE A 188 3.41 -15.28 -19.93
C PHE A 188 2.01 -15.77 -19.56
N GLN A 189 0.99 -15.34 -20.29
CA GLN A 189 -0.39 -15.73 -20.05
C GLN A 189 -0.90 -16.58 -21.22
N LYS A 190 -1.48 -17.72 -20.89
CA LYS A 190 -2.05 -18.65 -21.87
C LYS A 190 -3.40 -18.15 -22.34
N ASN A 191 -3.58 -18.07 -23.65
CA ASN A 191 -4.86 -17.73 -24.27
C ASN A 191 -5.70 -18.98 -24.53
N GLU A 192 -6.92 -18.77 -25.04
CA GLU A 192 -7.89 -19.83 -25.34
C GLU A 192 -7.37 -20.82 -26.37
N ASP A 193 -6.50 -20.41 -27.31
CA ASP A 193 -5.89 -21.29 -28.30
C ASP A 193 -4.66 -22.07 -27.79
N GLY A 194 -4.34 -21.94 -26.49
CA GLY A 194 -3.25 -22.65 -25.83
C GLY A 194 -1.87 -22.03 -26.00
N ARG A 195 -1.74 -20.93 -26.70
CA ARG A 195 -0.48 -20.18 -26.86
C ARG A 195 -0.28 -19.21 -25.68
N TYR A 196 0.99 -18.90 -25.40
CA TYR A 196 1.34 -17.88 -24.40
C TYR A 196 1.58 -16.52 -25.06
N VAL A 197 0.98 -15.49 -24.49
CA VAL A 197 1.29 -14.09 -24.78
C VAL A 197 2.21 -13.57 -23.70
N ARG A 198 3.27 -12.86 -24.11
CA ARG A 198 4.22 -12.22 -23.21
C ARG A 198 3.81 -10.78 -22.95
N TYR A 199 3.88 -10.41 -21.68
CA TYR A 199 3.74 -9.04 -21.20
C TYR A 199 4.95 -8.70 -20.34
N ASP A 200 5.43 -7.46 -20.41
CA ASP A 200 6.54 -6.97 -19.62
C ASP A 200 6.14 -5.71 -18.88
N GLU A 201 6.57 -5.59 -17.62
CA GLU A 201 6.36 -4.41 -16.79
C GLU A 201 7.63 -4.09 -16.00
N LEU A 202 7.93 -2.79 -15.89
CA LEU A 202 9.02 -2.27 -15.08
C LEU A 202 8.45 -1.55 -13.87
N GLY A 203 9.12 -1.72 -12.73
CA GLY A 203 8.77 -1.01 -11.51
C GLY A 203 10.00 -0.72 -10.69
N ALA A 204 9.84 0.08 -9.66
CA ALA A 204 10.88 0.35 -8.71
C ALA A 204 10.29 0.65 -7.33
N GLU A 205 11.05 0.29 -6.30
CA GLU A 205 10.80 0.63 -4.91
C GLU A 205 12.02 1.31 -4.30
N ARG A 206 11.77 2.23 -3.37
CA ARG A 206 12.81 2.87 -2.58
C ARG A 206 12.82 2.35 -1.15
N MET A 207 14.01 1.98 -0.66
CA MET A 207 14.22 1.67 0.75
C MET A 207 14.27 2.96 1.57
N TYR A 208 13.34 3.07 2.53
CA TYR A 208 13.30 4.12 3.53
C TYR A 208 13.75 3.59 4.89
N THR A 209 14.47 4.43 5.66
CA THR A 209 14.78 4.15 7.07
C THR A 209 13.71 4.78 7.96
N ILE A 210 13.53 4.25 9.18
CA ILE A 210 12.64 4.85 10.19
C ILE A 210 13.01 6.32 10.42
N ARG A 211 14.32 6.63 10.49
CA ARG A 211 14.82 8.00 10.65
C ARG A 211 14.42 8.92 9.49
N SER A 212 14.56 8.43 8.24
CA SER A 212 14.19 9.25 7.07
C SER A 212 12.69 9.48 6.99
N MET A 213 11.90 8.46 7.34
CA MET A 213 10.44 8.55 7.35
C MET A 213 9.95 9.47 8.47
N LYS A 214 10.50 9.36 9.69
CA LYS A 214 10.20 10.29 10.80
C LYS A 214 10.45 11.74 10.40
N LYS A 215 11.57 12.00 9.70
CA LYS A 215 11.86 13.34 9.21
C LYS A 215 10.84 13.81 8.16
N ALA A 216 10.53 12.98 7.17
CA ALA A 216 9.56 13.33 6.13
C ALA A 216 8.16 13.61 6.71
N LEU A 217 7.71 12.77 7.64
CA LEU A 217 6.46 12.97 8.38
C LEU A 217 6.44 14.31 9.12
N SER A 218 7.50 14.59 9.91
CA SER A 218 7.62 15.85 10.67
C SER A 218 7.65 17.06 9.75
N ASP A 219 8.37 17.00 8.63
CA ASP A 219 8.44 18.08 7.63
C ASP A 219 7.06 18.38 7.00
N CYS A 220 6.13 17.41 7.01
CA CYS A 220 4.79 17.51 6.42
C CYS A 220 3.66 17.64 7.46
N GLY A 221 3.97 17.96 8.72
CA GLY A 221 2.96 18.23 9.75
C GLY A 221 2.43 16.99 10.48
N PHE A 222 3.15 15.85 10.42
CA PHE A 222 2.80 14.66 11.17
C PHE A 222 3.70 14.44 12.38
N GLU A 223 3.11 13.89 13.43
CA GLU A 223 3.81 13.29 14.57
C GLU A 223 3.92 11.77 14.35
N LEU A 224 5.13 11.22 14.36
CA LEU A 224 5.31 9.77 14.39
C LEU A 224 4.93 9.25 15.76
N ILE A 225 3.85 8.46 15.84
CA ILE A 225 3.38 7.79 17.06
C ILE A 225 4.20 6.54 17.33
N GLY A 226 4.40 5.69 16.31
CA GLY A 226 5.15 4.46 16.44
C GLY A 226 5.56 3.86 15.12
N ALA A 227 6.58 3.00 15.19
CA ALA A 227 7.04 2.16 14.10
C ALA A 227 7.16 0.73 14.66
N TYR A 228 6.44 -0.23 14.09
CA TYR A 228 6.29 -1.57 14.63
C TYR A 228 6.71 -2.63 13.62
N SER A 229 7.24 -3.75 14.11
CA SER A 229 7.65 -4.88 13.26
C SER A 229 6.54 -5.93 13.07
N ASP A 230 5.47 -5.82 13.85
CA ASP A 230 4.33 -6.73 13.82
C ASP A 230 3.05 -6.03 14.31
N PHE A 231 1.93 -6.75 14.28
CA PHE A 231 0.63 -6.26 14.76
C PHE A 231 0.46 -6.31 16.29
N LYS A 232 1.49 -6.75 17.02
CA LYS A 232 1.51 -6.77 18.51
C LYS A 232 2.18 -5.54 19.10
N PHE A 233 2.50 -4.54 18.27
CA PHE A 233 3.17 -3.30 18.65
C PHE A 233 4.62 -3.51 19.14
N THR A 234 5.29 -4.55 18.65
CA THR A 234 6.73 -4.71 18.87
C THR A 234 7.48 -3.61 18.12
N GLU A 235 8.36 -2.87 18.80
CA GLU A 235 9.11 -1.78 18.19
C GLU A 235 9.98 -2.29 17.02
N ALA A 236 9.89 -1.60 15.89
CA ALA A 236 10.67 -1.93 14.70
C ALA A 236 12.07 -1.33 14.75
N THR A 237 12.98 -2.00 14.05
CA THR A 237 14.30 -1.47 13.69
C THR A 237 14.41 -1.37 12.17
N ASP A 238 15.45 -0.68 11.67
CA ASP A 238 15.71 -0.64 10.22
C ASP A 238 15.99 -2.04 9.63
N ASP A 239 16.37 -3.02 10.46
CA ASP A 239 16.58 -4.42 10.05
C ASP A 239 15.29 -5.26 10.08
N SER A 240 14.15 -4.70 10.50
CA SER A 240 12.85 -5.36 10.35
C SER A 240 12.55 -5.58 8.87
N GLU A 241 11.91 -6.70 8.53
CA GLU A 241 11.55 -7.00 7.14
C GLU A 241 10.46 -6.04 6.63
N ARG A 242 9.45 -5.80 7.46
CA ARG A 242 8.37 -4.84 7.23
C ARG A 242 8.22 -3.96 8.47
N ILE A 243 7.92 -2.70 8.25
CA ILE A 243 7.78 -1.68 9.30
C ILE A 243 6.41 -1.03 9.15
N TYR A 244 5.55 -1.23 10.14
CA TYR A 244 4.23 -0.61 10.22
C TYR A 244 4.34 0.72 10.94
N ILE A 245 3.91 1.79 10.31
CA ILE A 245 4.06 3.16 10.79
C ILE A 245 2.69 3.74 11.13
N THR A 246 2.59 4.31 12.32
CA THR A 246 1.44 5.10 12.75
C THR A 246 1.87 6.55 12.93
N ALA A 247 1.20 7.46 12.25
CA ALA A 247 1.44 8.89 12.34
C ALA A 247 0.15 9.66 12.59
N ARG A 248 0.23 10.76 13.34
CA ARG A 248 -0.90 11.65 13.67
C ARG A 248 -0.77 12.96 12.91
N CYS A 249 -1.86 13.41 12.31
CA CYS A 249 -1.95 14.71 11.66
C CYS A 249 -1.95 15.83 12.70
N LYS A 250 -1.02 16.77 12.60
CA LYS A 250 -0.93 17.95 13.46
C LYS A 250 -1.37 19.19 12.68
N LYS A 251 -2.60 19.65 12.96
CA LYS A 251 -3.19 20.89 12.42
C LYS A 251 -3.50 21.86 13.54
#